data_f824257dc87b52ee0be2824faed74a6c
#
_entry.id   f824257dc87b52ee0be2824faed74a6c
#
_cell.length_a   1.000
_cell.length_b   1.000
_cell.length_c   1.000
_cell.angle_alpha   90.00
_cell.angle_beta   90.00
_cell.angle_gamma   90.00
#
_symmetry.space_group_name_H-M   'P 1'
#
loop_
_entity.id
_entity.type
_entity.pdbx_description
1 polymer ?
#
loop_
_entity_poly.entity_id
_entity_poly.type
_entity_poly.pdbx_seq_one_letter_code
_entity_poly.pdbx_strand_id
1 'polypeptide(L)'
;MKRSFKLGAMAVACAAGVMVSAGAANFTSSADRLHEVGLFQGTGTTASGAPQYDLDRAPTRAEAAVMLVRLLGKEEEAKSLTYTAPFTDLVGWEKPYVQYLYDNGLA
;
A
#
# COMPACT_ATOMS: atom_id res chain seq x y z
N MET A 1 4.76 37.80 13.47
CA MET A 1 3.57 38.32 12.80
C MET A 1 3.61 38.07 11.31
N LYS A 2 4.50 38.78 10.61
CA LYS A 2 4.58 38.62 9.18
C LYS A 2 4.92 37.19 8.77
N ARG A 3 5.75 36.55 9.55
CA ARG A 3 6.15 35.17 9.29
C ARG A 3 4.97 34.23 9.33
N SER A 4 4.14 34.35 10.37
CA SER A 4 2.95 33.51 10.51
C SER A 4 1.98 33.76 9.37
N PHE A 5 1.83 35.00 8.98
CA PHE A 5 0.96 35.34 7.90
C PHE A 5 1.40 34.70 6.59
N LYS A 6 2.70 34.77 6.30
CA LYS A 6 3.24 34.13 5.10
C LYS A 6 3.03 32.64 5.09
N LEU A 7 3.23 31.99 6.22
CA LEU A 7 3.01 30.57 6.33
C LEU A 7 1.56 30.22 6.08
N GLY A 8 0.64 31.02 6.60
CA GLY A 8 -0.76 30.80 6.37
C GLY A 8 -1.12 30.91 4.89
N ALA A 9 -0.56 31.89 4.22
CA ALA A 9 -0.80 32.07 2.80
C ALA A 9 -0.27 30.89 1.99
N MET A 10 0.90 30.41 2.34
CA MET A 10 1.47 29.25 1.65
C MET A 10 0.63 27.99 1.89
N ALA A 11 0.15 27.78 3.10
CA ALA A 11 -0.68 26.66 3.41
C ALA A 11 -1.96 26.67 2.58
N VAL A 12 -2.57 27.83 2.45
CA VAL A 12 -3.79 27.95 1.64
C VAL A 12 -3.50 27.62 0.19
N ALA A 13 -2.40 28.13 -0.35
CA ALA A 13 -2.02 27.85 -1.72
C ALA A 13 -1.78 26.35 -1.94
N CYS A 14 -1.10 25.69 -1.01
CA CYS A 14 -0.87 24.26 -1.11
C CYS A 14 -2.17 23.47 -1.07
N ALA A 15 -3.08 23.85 -0.19
CA ALA A 15 -4.37 23.19 -0.10
C ALA A 15 -5.16 23.32 -1.39
N ALA A 16 -5.16 24.52 -1.98
CA ALA A 16 -5.85 24.74 -3.24
C ALA A 16 -5.23 23.89 -4.35
N GLY A 17 -3.90 23.81 -4.39
CA GLY A 17 -3.22 23.00 -5.37
C GLY A 17 -3.55 21.52 -5.23
N VAL A 18 -3.61 21.03 -4.00
CA VAL A 18 -3.99 19.65 -3.76
C VAL A 18 -5.41 19.38 -4.22
N MET A 19 -6.32 20.27 -3.92
CA MET A 19 -7.71 20.10 -4.33
C MET A 19 -7.87 20.08 -5.85
N VAL A 20 -7.16 20.97 -6.53
CA VAL A 20 -7.22 21.03 -7.99
C VAL A 20 -6.69 19.75 -8.61
N SER A 21 -5.60 19.21 -8.07
CA SER A 21 -4.98 18.03 -8.63
C SER A 21 -5.63 16.74 -8.15
N ALA A 22 -6.48 16.79 -7.13
CA ALA A 22 -7.07 15.57 -6.57
C ALA A 22 -7.90 14.79 -7.60
N GLY A 23 -8.62 15.47 -8.47
CA GLY A 23 -9.42 14.83 -9.49
C GLY A 23 -8.61 14.17 -10.60
N ALA A 24 -7.36 14.64 -10.78
CA ALA A 24 -6.47 14.11 -11.80
C ALA A 24 -5.17 13.62 -11.18
N ALA A 25 -5.18 13.38 -9.87
CA ALA A 25 -3.98 13.01 -9.16
C ALA A 25 -3.41 11.70 -9.68
N ASN A 26 -2.10 11.70 -9.86
CA ASN A 26 -1.37 10.52 -10.24
C ASN A 26 -0.46 10.16 -9.06
N PHE A 27 -0.79 9.06 -8.40
CA PHE A 27 -0.04 8.62 -7.23
C PHE A 27 1.09 7.66 -7.59
N THR A 28 1.46 7.57 -8.87
CA THR A 28 2.50 6.65 -9.31
C THR A 28 3.82 6.89 -8.60
N SER A 29 4.21 8.15 -8.39
CA SER A 29 5.46 8.45 -7.72
C SER A 29 5.46 7.98 -6.26
N SER A 30 4.32 8.09 -5.59
CA SER A 30 4.18 7.57 -4.22
C SER A 30 4.25 6.06 -4.20
N ALA A 31 3.61 5.40 -5.17
CA ALA A 31 3.67 3.96 -5.31
C ALA A 31 5.09 3.48 -5.61
N ASP A 32 5.82 4.21 -6.46
CA ASP A 32 7.21 3.89 -6.75
C ASP A 32 8.08 3.91 -5.49
N ARG A 33 7.86 4.90 -4.63
CA ARG A 33 8.60 5.00 -3.37
C ARG A 33 8.31 3.80 -2.46
N LEU A 34 7.05 3.41 -2.36
CA LEU A 34 6.67 2.24 -1.58
C LEU A 34 7.21 0.96 -2.20
N HIS A 35 7.28 0.90 -3.52
CA HIS A 35 7.85 -0.24 -4.22
C HIS A 35 9.35 -0.37 -3.94
N GLU A 36 10.07 0.74 -3.94
CA GLU A 36 11.52 0.75 -3.65
C GLU A 36 11.84 0.18 -2.28
N VAL A 37 11.00 0.42 -1.29
CA VAL A 37 11.22 -0.09 0.07
C VAL A 37 10.54 -1.45 0.30
N GLY A 38 9.97 -2.05 -0.73
CA GLY A 38 9.42 -3.40 -0.66
C GLY A 38 8.03 -3.51 -0.06
N LEU A 39 7.34 -2.40 0.19
CA LEU A 39 6.01 -2.43 0.80
C LEU A 39 4.90 -2.60 -0.22
N PHE A 40 5.13 -2.25 -1.47
CA PHE A 40 4.12 -2.28 -2.51
C PHE A 40 4.70 -2.87 -3.79
N GLN A 41 4.27 -4.06 -4.14
CA GLN A 41 4.83 -4.78 -5.30
C GLN A 41 4.08 -4.51 -6.59
N GLY A 42 2.81 -4.15 -6.49
CA GLY A 42 1.98 -3.98 -7.68
C GLY A 42 1.31 -5.26 -8.11
N THR A 43 0.57 -5.19 -9.21
CA THR A 43 -0.24 -6.31 -9.71
C THR A 43 0.39 -7.02 -10.91
N GLY A 44 1.50 -6.50 -11.42
CA GLY A 44 2.19 -7.07 -12.55
C GLY A 44 3.24 -6.10 -13.07
N THR A 45 3.59 -6.26 -14.33
CA THR A 45 4.53 -5.36 -15.00
C THR A 45 3.92 -4.84 -16.30
N THR A 46 4.27 -3.61 -16.64
CA THR A 46 3.86 -3.02 -17.92
C THR A 46 4.71 -3.60 -19.06
N ALA A 47 4.36 -3.27 -20.29
CA ALA A 47 5.11 -3.71 -21.47
C ALA A 47 6.56 -3.24 -21.45
N SER A 48 6.84 -2.11 -20.79
CA SER A 48 8.19 -1.58 -20.64
C SER A 48 8.97 -2.18 -19.46
N GLY A 49 8.35 -3.08 -18.70
CA GLY A 49 8.97 -3.71 -17.55
C GLY A 49 8.82 -2.93 -16.24
N ALA A 50 8.09 -1.82 -16.24
CA ALA A 50 7.83 -1.06 -15.03
C ALA A 50 6.75 -1.73 -14.19
N PRO A 51 6.72 -1.50 -12.86
CA PRO A 51 5.64 -2.05 -12.03
C PRO A 51 4.29 -1.49 -12.44
N GLN A 52 3.26 -2.33 -12.40
CA GLN A 52 1.88 -1.93 -12.64
C GLN A 52 1.14 -1.99 -11.31
N TYR A 53 0.54 -0.86 -10.90
CA TYR A 53 0.00 -0.73 -9.54
C TYR A 53 -1.53 -0.80 -9.45
N ASP A 54 -2.26 -0.60 -10.56
CA ASP A 54 -3.72 -0.54 -10.54
C ASP A 54 -4.26 0.46 -9.51
N LEU A 55 -3.72 1.66 -9.53
CA LEU A 55 -4.04 2.69 -8.53
C LEU A 55 -5.47 3.23 -8.63
N ASP A 56 -6.20 2.87 -9.66
CA ASP A 56 -7.58 3.30 -9.88
C ASP A 56 -8.61 2.38 -9.21
N ARG A 57 -8.17 1.35 -8.50
CA ARG A 57 -9.07 0.48 -7.75
C ARG A 57 -8.60 0.33 -6.30
N ALA A 58 -9.54 0.00 -5.43
CA ALA A 58 -9.22 -0.31 -4.05
C ALA A 58 -8.52 -1.67 -3.96
N PRO A 59 -7.61 -1.87 -3.00
CA PRO A 59 -7.02 -3.19 -2.79
C PRO A 59 -8.07 -4.17 -2.26
N THR A 60 -7.86 -5.45 -2.54
CA THR A 60 -8.66 -6.50 -1.92
C THR A 60 -8.25 -6.64 -0.45
N ARG A 61 -9.09 -7.34 0.33
CA ARG A 61 -8.75 -7.62 1.73
C ARG A 61 -7.42 -8.37 1.85
N ALA A 62 -7.20 -9.33 0.95
CA ALA A 62 -5.96 -10.10 0.94
C ALA A 62 -4.75 -9.24 0.57
N GLU A 63 -4.91 -8.35 -0.40
CA GLU A 63 -3.84 -7.42 -0.75
C GLU A 63 -3.48 -6.51 0.42
N ALA A 64 -4.50 -6.02 1.14
CA ALA A 64 -4.28 -5.20 2.33
C ALA A 64 -3.56 -5.99 3.42
N ALA A 65 -3.91 -7.26 3.60
CA ALA A 65 -3.24 -8.13 4.57
C ALA A 65 -1.75 -8.30 4.23
N VAL A 66 -1.44 -8.52 2.97
CA VAL A 66 -0.04 -8.65 2.51
C VAL A 66 0.73 -7.36 2.78
N MET A 67 0.12 -6.21 2.48
CA MET A 67 0.75 -4.92 2.72
C MET A 67 1.04 -4.71 4.20
N LEU A 68 0.12 -5.12 5.07
CA LEU A 68 0.31 -5.01 6.51
C LEU A 68 1.48 -5.87 6.98
N VAL A 69 1.58 -7.11 6.51
CA VAL A 69 2.68 -7.99 6.89
C VAL A 69 4.03 -7.41 6.44
N ARG A 70 4.08 -6.85 5.24
CA ARG A 70 5.29 -6.18 4.75
C ARG A 70 5.65 -4.97 5.58
N LEU A 71 4.65 -4.18 5.96
CA LEU A 71 4.86 -3.00 6.80
C LEU A 71 5.43 -3.39 8.17
N LEU A 72 5.01 -4.53 8.71
CA LEU A 72 5.52 -5.05 9.97
C LEU A 72 6.92 -5.63 9.83
N GLY A 73 7.43 -5.78 8.61
CA GLY A 73 8.75 -6.35 8.36
C GLY A 73 8.79 -7.86 8.56
N LYS A 74 7.66 -8.54 8.41
CA LYS A 74 7.51 -9.96 8.72
C LYS A 74 7.22 -10.85 7.50
N GLU A 75 7.49 -10.35 6.30
CA GLU A 75 7.16 -11.08 5.09
C GLU A 75 7.90 -12.42 5.01
N GLU A 76 9.19 -12.46 5.30
CA GLU A 76 9.95 -13.70 5.23
C GLU A 76 9.46 -14.73 6.25
N GLU A 77 9.16 -14.27 7.46
CA GLU A 77 8.59 -15.14 8.49
C GLU A 77 7.23 -15.68 8.05
N ALA A 78 6.38 -14.82 7.51
CA ALA A 78 5.05 -15.23 7.05
C ALA A 78 5.14 -16.27 5.94
N LYS A 79 6.01 -16.07 4.96
CA LYS A 79 6.16 -16.99 3.83
C LYS A 79 6.54 -18.41 4.24
N SER A 80 7.15 -18.57 5.39
CA SER A 80 7.57 -19.88 5.88
C SER A 80 6.45 -20.64 6.58
N LEU A 81 5.29 -20.03 6.80
CA LEU A 81 4.21 -20.64 7.56
C LEU A 81 3.37 -21.59 6.72
N THR A 82 2.91 -22.67 7.35
CA THR A 82 1.94 -23.57 6.77
C THR A 82 0.54 -23.08 7.11
N TYR A 83 -0.36 -23.12 6.15
CA TYR A 83 -1.71 -22.59 6.35
C TYR A 83 -2.57 -23.56 7.11
N THR A 84 -3.09 -23.13 8.26
CA THR A 84 -4.02 -23.89 9.10
C THR A 84 -5.21 -23.04 9.56
N ALA A 85 -5.24 -21.76 9.20
CA ALA A 85 -6.33 -20.86 9.59
C ALA A 85 -7.66 -21.29 8.94
N PRO A 86 -8.80 -20.86 9.51
CA PRO A 86 -10.11 -21.38 9.10
C PRO A 86 -10.71 -20.73 7.85
N PHE A 87 -10.02 -19.76 7.25
CA PHE A 87 -10.56 -19.04 6.10
C PHE A 87 -10.48 -19.89 4.84
N THR A 88 -11.56 -19.93 4.06
CA THR A 88 -11.67 -20.79 2.88
C THR A 88 -11.70 -20.03 1.56
N ASP A 89 -11.71 -18.69 1.61
CA ASP A 89 -11.84 -17.83 0.45
C ASP A 89 -10.52 -17.26 -0.03
N LEU A 90 -9.40 -17.90 0.28
CA LEU A 90 -8.06 -17.44 -0.06
C LEU A 90 -7.45 -18.26 -1.18
N VAL A 91 -6.70 -17.57 -2.06
CA VAL A 91 -5.86 -18.25 -3.04
C VAL A 91 -4.48 -18.53 -2.45
N GLY A 92 -3.70 -19.39 -3.13
CA GLY A 92 -2.46 -19.92 -2.56
C GLY A 92 -1.47 -18.88 -2.05
N TRP A 93 -1.23 -17.82 -2.80
CA TRP A 93 -0.23 -16.82 -2.44
C TRP A 93 -0.62 -15.98 -1.23
N GLU A 94 -1.91 -15.88 -0.95
CA GLU A 94 -2.42 -15.08 0.17
C GLU A 94 -2.28 -15.80 1.51
N LYS A 95 -2.31 -17.12 1.48
CA LYS A 95 -2.43 -17.94 2.68
C LYS A 95 -1.35 -17.71 3.73
N PRO A 96 -0.06 -17.68 3.39
CA PRO A 96 0.97 -17.49 4.42
C PRO A 96 0.84 -16.14 5.14
N TYR A 97 0.45 -15.10 4.42
CA TYR A 97 0.30 -13.77 5.01
C TYR A 97 -0.86 -13.72 5.98
N VAL A 98 -1.99 -14.31 5.57
CA VAL A 98 -3.16 -14.37 6.43
C VAL A 98 -2.90 -15.27 7.63
N GLN A 99 -2.15 -16.34 7.45
CA GLN A 99 -1.76 -17.22 8.57
C GLN A 99 -0.95 -16.43 9.61
N TYR A 100 0.00 -15.62 9.17
CA TYR A 100 0.77 -14.78 10.08
C TYR A 100 -0.14 -13.87 10.91
N LEU A 101 -1.07 -13.19 10.24
CA LEU A 101 -1.99 -12.30 10.93
C LEU A 101 -2.90 -13.06 11.89
N TYR A 102 -3.37 -14.24 11.48
CA TYR A 102 -4.21 -15.06 12.33
C TYR A 102 -3.47 -15.53 13.59
N ASP A 103 -2.25 -16.01 13.45
CA ASP A 103 -1.44 -16.47 14.56
C ASP A 103 -1.13 -15.37 15.57
N ASN A 104 -1.09 -14.13 15.09
CA ASN A 104 -0.79 -12.97 15.93
C ASN A 104 -2.04 -12.21 16.39
N GLY A 105 -3.22 -12.79 16.20
CA GLY A 105 -4.47 -12.19 16.66
C GLY A 105 -4.93 -10.97 15.89
N LEU A 106 -4.43 -10.78 14.67
CA LEU A 106 -4.77 -9.63 13.83
C LEU A 106 -5.80 -9.97 12.74
N ALA A 107 -6.17 -11.22 12.64
CA ALA A 107 -7.18 -11.67 11.71
C ALA A 107 -8.04 -12.76 12.33
#